data_fe206a95090144cd33f0c7e0a64b1e1c
#
_entry.id   fe206a95090144cd33f0c7e0a64b1e1c
#
_cell.length_a   1.000
_cell.length_b   1.000
_cell.length_c   1.000
_cell.angle_alpha   90.00
_cell.angle_beta   90.00
_cell.angle_gamma   90.00
#
_symmetry.space_group_name_H-M   'P 1'
#
loop_
_entity.id
_entity.type
_entity.pdbx_description
1 polymer ?
#
loop_
_entity_poly.entity_id
_entity_poly.type
_entity_poly.pdbx_seq_one_letter_code
_entity_poly.pdbx_strand_id
1 'polypeptide(L)'
;MRILSIFAAFLASTLIASAQTCLFHTGDSTGYPYRIPAIAKAKNGQLIALSDLRPCGGDIGYGRVDILSRVSADNGASWSEAVPVLQGSGKGADAGYGDACLVADRDRNELLLVCVSGDVPYWQSSP
;
A
#
# COMPACT_ATOMS: atom_id res chain seq x y z
N MET A 1 -60.83 -21.32 23.32
CA MET A 1 -59.61 -20.78 23.88
C MET A 1 -58.52 -20.87 22.79
N ARG A 2 -58.21 -19.73 22.12
CA ARG A 2 -57.17 -19.69 21.04
C ARG A 2 -55.88 -19.18 21.68
N ILE A 3 -54.84 -20.02 21.67
CA ILE A 3 -53.50 -19.67 22.13
C ILE A 3 -52.80 -18.97 20.98
N LEU A 4 -52.55 -17.69 21.15
CA LEU A 4 -51.81 -16.85 20.19
C LEU A 4 -50.30 -17.03 20.48
N SER A 5 -49.59 -17.80 19.64
CA SER A 5 -48.14 -17.94 19.72
C SER A 5 -47.46 -16.73 19.09
N ILE A 6 -46.87 -15.88 19.92
CA ILE A 6 -46.04 -14.76 19.48
C ILE A 6 -44.65 -15.30 19.20
N PHE A 7 -44.27 -15.38 17.91
CA PHE A 7 -42.90 -15.60 17.48
C PHE A 7 -42.13 -14.28 17.58
N ALA A 8 -41.30 -14.14 18.59
CA ALA A 8 -40.32 -13.06 18.68
C ALA A 8 -39.15 -13.35 17.72
N ALA A 9 -39.11 -12.68 16.58
CA ALA A 9 -37.96 -12.71 15.70
C ALA A 9 -36.84 -11.87 16.32
N PHE A 10 -35.81 -12.54 16.84
CA PHE A 10 -34.58 -11.89 17.27
C PHE A 10 -33.80 -11.48 16.01
N LEU A 11 -33.82 -10.19 15.67
CA LEU A 11 -32.95 -9.61 14.64
C LEU A 11 -31.53 -9.50 15.25
N ALA A 12 -30.70 -10.50 15.01
CA ALA A 12 -29.28 -10.42 15.35
C ALA A 12 -28.62 -9.44 14.36
N SER A 13 -28.50 -8.16 14.74
CA SER A 13 -27.65 -7.21 14.03
C SER A 13 -26.18 -7.62 14.27
N THR A 14 -25.58 -8.28 13.29
CA THR A 14 -24.14 -8.48 13.26
C THR A 14 -23.47 -7.12 13.07
N LEU A 15 -22.93 -6.58 14.14
CA LEU A 15 -21.96 -5.47 14.07
C LEU A 15 -20.75 -5.98 13.29
N ILE A 16 -20.65 -5.64 12.02
CA ILE A 16 -19.42 -5.83 11.24
C ILE A 16 -18.45 -4.80 11.80
N ALA A 17 -17.63 -5.21 12.77
CA ALA A 17 -16.48 -4.43 13.17
C ALA A 17 -15.54 -4.39 11.98
N SER A 18 -15.41 -3.23 11.33
CA SER A 18 -14.38 -3.00 10.31
C SER A 18 -13.04 -3.03 11.02
N ALA A 19 -12.37 -4.19 10.99
CA ALA A 19 -11.01 -4.31 11.49
C ALA A 19 -10.09 -3.52 10.57
N GLN A 20 -9.35 -2.56 11.12
CA GLN A 20 -8.28 -1.89 10.39
C GLN A 20 -7.13 -2.87 10.21
N THR A 21 -6.64 -3.00 8.95
CA THR A 21 -5.47 -3.81 8.63
C THR A 21 -4.30 -2.87 8.35
N CYS A 22 -3.22 -3.00 9.13
CA CYS A 22 -1.96 -2.30 8.87
C CYS A 22 -1.18 -3.09 7.82
N LEU A 23 -1.00 -2.52 6.62
CA LEU A 23 -0.36 -3.21 5.51
C LEU A 23 1.17 -3.13 5.57
N PHE A 24 1.69 -2.01 6.03
CA PHE A 24 3.13 -1.74 6.09
C PHE A 24 3.46 -1.12 7.45
N HIS A 25 4.34 -1.74 8.21
CA HIS A 25 4.76 -1.24 9.53
C HIS A 25 6.20 -1.65 9.85
N THR A 26 6.91 -0.81 10.59
CA THR A 26 8.32 -1.01 10.96
C THR A 26 8.56 -2.28 11.79
N GLY A 27 7.52 -2.85 12.40
CA GLY A 27 7.60 -4.09 13.15
C GLY A 27 7.50 -5.37 12.31
N ASP A 28 7.49 -5.25 10.98
CA ASP A 28 7.51 -6.41 10.09
C ASP A 28 8.91 -7.03 9.99
N SER A 29 9.06 -8.06 9.14
CA SER A 29 10.32 -8.79 8.98
C SER A 29 11.48 -7.94 8.44
N THR A 30 11.20 -6.77 7.86
CA THR A 30 12.25 -5.87 7.33
C THR A 30 12.93 -5.06 8.43
N GLY A 31 12.19 -4.68 9.47
CA GLY A 31 12.64 -3.81 10.55
C GLY A 31 12.88 -2.35 10.12
N TYR A 32 12.60 -1.99 8.86
CA TYR A 32 12.81 -0.65 8.33
C TYR A 32 11.52 0.17 8.29
N PRO A 33 11.63 1.52 8.35
CA PRO A 33 10.44 2.38 8.29
C PRO A 33 9.80 2.38 6.90
N TYR A 34 8.47 2.45 6.89
CA TYR A 34 7.64 2.65 5.71
C TYR A 34 7.07 4.07 5.69
N ARG A 35 6.97 4.65 4.49
CA ARG A 35 6.41 5.99 4.29
C ARG A 35 5.70 6.10 2.93
N ILE A 36 4.94 7.20 2.74
CA ILE A 36 4.32 7.60 1.47
C ILE A 36 3.49 6.47 0.86
N PRO A 37 2.38 6.06 1.50
CA PRO A 37 1.52 5.03 0.95
C PRO A 37 0.72 5.53 -0.26
N ALA A 38 0.54 4.67 -1.27
CA ALA A 38 -0.37 4.88 -2.38
C ALA A 38 -1.25 3.65 -2.57
N ILE A 39 -2.47 3.84 -3.09
CA ILE A 39 -3.38 2.75 -3.38
C ILE A 39 -4.20 3.04 -4.65
N ALA A 40 -4.39 2.03 -5.48
CA ALA A 40 -5.29 2.08 -6.62
C ALA A 40 -6.09 0.80 -6.77
N LYS A 41 -7.25 0.92 -7.42
CA LYS A 41 -8.09 -0.22 -7.80
C LYS A 41 -7.97 -0.46 -9.29
N ALA A 42 -7.42 -1.59 -9.67
CA ALA A 42 -7.28 -2.03 -11.06
C ALA A 42 -8.65 -2.34 -11.70
N LYS A 43 -8.69 -2.43 -13.03
CA LYS A 43 -9.91 -2.77 -13.80
C LYS A 43 -10.51 -4.11 -13.39
N ASN A 44 -9.67 -5.10 -13.09
CA ASN A 44 -10.09 -6.43 -12.64
C ASN A 44 -10.61 -6.47 -11.20
N GLY A 45 -10.67 -5.32 -10.51
CA GLY A 45 -11.17 -5.20 -9.15
C GLY A 45 -10.13 -5.37 -8.04
N GLN A 46 -8.90 -5.79 -8.37
CA GLN A 46 -7.81 -5.89 -7.40
C GLN A 46 -7.43 -4.52 -6.82
N LEU A 47 -7.12 -4.49 -5.54
CA LEU A 47 -6.50 -3.34 -4.89
C LEU A 47 -4.98 -3.55 -4.88
N ILE A 48 -4.25 -2.52 -5.24
CA ILE A 48 -2.79 -2.49 -5.19
C ILE A 48 -2.39 -1.38 -4.23
N ALA A 49 -1.70 -1.74 -3.15
CA ALA A 49 -1.14 -0.80 -2.19
C ALA A 49 0.38 -0.76 -2.35
N LEU A 50 0.94 0.44 -2.35
CA LEU A 50 2.38 0.69 -2.41
C LEU A 50 2.83 1.43 -1.15
N SER A 51 4.10 1.27 -0.79
CA SER A 51 4.77 2.11 0.20
C SER A 51 6.27 2.11 -0.03
N ASP A 52 6.92 3.22 0.30
CA ASP A 52 8.39 3.27 0.38
C ASP A 52 8.86 2.45 1.57
N LEU A 53 9.81 1.56 1.34
CA LEU A 53 10.64 0.95 2.38
C LEU A 53 11.97 1.70 2.43
N ARG A 54 12.38 2.18 3.61
CA ARG A 54 13.52 3.10 3.75
C ARG A 54 14.67 2.52 4.57
N PRO A 55 15.48 1.59 4.01
CA PRO A 55 16.66 1.05 4.69
C PRO A 55 17.66 2.10 5.12
N CYS A 56 17.76 3.24 4.39
CA CYS A 56 18.60 4.37 4.78
C CYS A 56 18.09 5.14 6.00
N GLY A 57 16.86 4.87 6.46
CA GLY A 57 16.21 5.60 7.55
C GLY A 57 15.77 7.03 7.20
N GLY A 58 16.21 7.54 6.04
CA GLY A 58 15.98 8.90 5.57
C GLY A 58 15.01 8.98 4.38
N ASP A 59 15.19 10.04 3.61
CA ASP A 59 14.43 10.32 2.39
C ASP A 59 15.24 9.96 1.13
N ILE A 60 14.65 10.18 -0.06
CA ILE A 60 15.38 10.11 -1.33
C ILE A 60 16.60 11.02 -1.26
N GLY A 61 17.76 10.52 -1.73
CA GLY A 61 19.04 11.21 -1.67
C GLY A 61 19.90 10.89 -0.44
N TYR A 62 19.38 10.10 0.51
CA TYR A 62 20.19 9.65 1.67
C TYR A 62 20.63 8.21 1.57
N GLY A 63 20.32 7.53 0.48
CA GLY A 63 20.69 6.15 0.23
C GLY A 63 19.51 5.33 -0.30
N ARG A 64 19.57 4.01 -0.06
CA ARG A 64 18.58 3.09 -0.61
C ARG A 64 17.18 3.33 -0.06
N VAL A 65 16.24 3.49 -0.99
CA VAL A 65 14.79 3.47 -0.78
C VAL A 65 14.19 2.55 -1.83
N ASP A 66 13.29 1.67 -1.41
CA ASP A 66 12.60 0.72 -2.28
C ASP A 66 11.10 1.04 -2.30
N ILE A 67 10.40 0.72 -3.40
CA ILE A 67 8.93 0.73 -3.43
C ILE A 67 8.44 -0.71 -3.35
N LEU A 68 7.66 -1.04 -2.33
CA LEU A 68 7.04 -2.35 -2.14
C LEU A 68 5.56 -2.27 -2.47
N SER A 69 5.00 -3.42 -2.90
CA SER A 69 3.58 -3.57 -3.15
C SER A 69 2.97 -4.72 -2.36
N ARG A 70 1.69 -4.59 -2.02
CA ARG A 70 0.78 -5.66 -1.62
C ARG A 70 -0.46 -5.62 -2.49
N VAL A 71 -1.04 -6.77 -2.78
CA VAL A 71 -2.21 -6.91 -3.63
C VAL A 71 -3.32 -7.61 -2.86
N SER A 72 -4.54 -7.10 -3.01
CA SER A 72 -5.77 -7.74 -2.52
C SER A 72 -6.69 -8.08 -3.70
N ALA A 73 -7.16 -9.32 -3.75
CA ALA A 73 -8.15 -9.79 -4.72
C ALA A 73 -9.59 -9.82 -4.16
N ASP A 74 -9.78 -9.54 -2.87
CA ASP A 74 -11.04 -9.67 -2.12
C ASP A 74 -11.49 -8.36 -1.48
N ASN A 75 -11.18 -7.24 -2.16
CA ASN A 75 -11.56 -5.89 -1.77
C ASN A 75 -11.02 -5.47 -0.39
N GLY A 76 -9.81 -5.92 -0.04
CA GLY A 76 -9.09 -5.53 1.16
C GLY A 76 -9.28 -6.48 2.36
N ALA A 77 -10.02 -7.58 2.21
CA ALA A 77 -10.21 -8.55 3.28
C ALA A 77 -8.91 -9.34 3.57
N SER A 78 -8.13 -9.64 2.53
CA SER A 78 -6.79 -10.20 2.67
C SER A 78 -5.79 -9.54 1.71
N TRP A 79 -4.50 -9.65 2.01
CA TRP A 79 -3.43 -9.02 1.25
C TRP A 79 -2.26 -9.99 1.06
N SER A 80 -1.62 -9.91 -0.09
CA SER A 80 -0.40 -10.68 -0.37
C SER A 80 0.74 -10.28 0.56
N GLU A 81 1.81 -11.08 0.58
CA GLU A 81 3.11 -10.61 1.09
C GLU A 81 3.58 -9.36 0.36
N ALA A 82 4.40 -8.55 1.05
CA ALA A 82 5.02 -7.39 0.45
C ALA A 82 6.12 -7.84 -0.53
N VAL A 83 6.05 -7.35 -1.77
CA VAL A 83 7.06 -7.63 -2.79
C VAL A 83 7.61 -6.33 -3.35
N PRO A 84 8.92 -6.24 -3.63
CA PRO A 84 9.51 -5.05 -4.23
C PRO A 84 9.04 -4.87 -5.68
N VAL A 85 8.61 -3.65 -6.01
CA VAL A 85 8.31 -3.20 -7.36
C VAL A 85 9.52 -2.51 -7.97
N LEU A 86 10.18 -1.65 -7.17
CA LEU A 86 11.43 -1.00 -7.51
C LEU A 86 12.39 -1.12 -6.33
N GLN A 87 13.65 -1.39 -6.62
CA GLN A 87 14.70 -1.50 -5.60
C GLN A 87 15.83 -0.52 -5.91
N GLY A 88 16.12 0.35 -4.95
CA GLY A 88 17.24 1.27 -5.05
C GLY A 88 18.59 0.56 -4.94
N SER A 89 19.58 1.03 -5.69
CA SER A 89 20.96 0.52 -5.63
C SER A 89 21.75 1.08 -4.44
N GLY A 90 21.26 2.17 -3.83
CA GLY A 90 21.93 2.92 -2.75
C GLY A 90 22.89 3.99 -3.25
N LYS A 91 23.11 4.15 -4.57
CA LYS A 91 24.01 5.14 -5.15
C LYS A 91 23.66 5.49 -6.60
N GLY A 92 24.02 6.70 -7.04
CA GLY A 92 23.78 7.16 -8.40
C GLY A 92 22.30 7.44 -8.67
N ALA A 93 21.95 7.59 -9.93
CA ALA A 93 20.58 8.01 -10.35
C ALA A 93 19.47 7.05 -9.89
N ASP A 94 19.80 5.81 -9.62
CA ASP A 94 18.92 4.76 -9.13
C ASP A 94 19.15 4.41 -7.64
N ALA A 95 19.76 5.32 -6.89
CA ALA A 95 20.07 5.12 -5.46
C ALA A 95 18.83 4.78 -4.63
N GLY A 96 17.71 5.47 -4.88
CA GLY A 96 16.43 5.25 -4.23
C GLY A 96 15.28 5.56 -5.14
N TYR A 97 14.17 4.88 -4.91
CA TYR A 97 12.86 5.12 -5.55
C TYR A 97 11.82 5.34 -4.46
N GLY A 98 11.07 6.43 -4.53
CA GLY A 98 10.06 6.74 -3.53
C GLY A 98 9.02 7.73 -4.00
N ASP A 99 8.15 8.17 -3.08
CA ASP A 99 7.06 9.09 -3.33
C ASP A 99 6.13 8.60 -4.45
N ALA A 100 5.75 7.31 -4.36
CA ALA A 100 4.99 6.63 -5.39
C ALA A 100 3.59 7.23 -5.56
N CYS A 101 3.23 7.55 -6.81
CA CYS A 101 1.87 7.83 -7.25
C CYS A 101 1.40 6.70 -8.16
N LEU A 102 0.23 6.12 -7.89
CA LEU A 102 -0.32 5.01 -8.65
C LEU A 102 -1.64 5.41 -9.31
N VAL A 103 -1.70 5.29 -10.63
CA VAL A 103 -2.90 5.60 -11.43
C VAL A 103 -3.37 4.36 -12.15
N ALA A 104 -4.67 4.05 -12.05
CA ALA A 104 -5.29 2.96 -12.78
C ALA A 104 -5.95 3.48 -14.07
N ASP A 105 -5.38 3.17 -15.23
CA ASP A 105 -6.03 3.31 -16.54
C ASP A 105 -6.96 2.11 -16.75
N ARG A 106 -8.24 2.32 -16.50
CA ARG A 106 -9.24 1.25 -16.62
C ARG A 106 -9.61 0.94 -18.07
N ASP A 107 -9.40 1.85 -18.98
CA ASP A 107 -9.71 1.64 -20.40
C ASP A 107 -8.69 0.70 -21.01
N ARG A 108 -7.40 0.92 -20.74
CA ARG A 108 -6.30 0.09 -21.22
C ARG A 108 -5.99 -1.12 -20.34
N ASN A 109 -6.59 -1.21 -19.15
CA ASN A 109 -6.28 -2.23 -18.14
C ASN A 109 -4.82 -2.19 -17.69
N GLU A 110 -4.30 -0.99 -17.48
CA GLU A 110 -2.92 -0.72 -17.09
C GLU A 110 -2.87 0.00 -15.75
N LEU A 111 -1.74 -0.14 -15.05
CA LEU A 111 -1.37 0.65 -13.88
C LEU A 111 -0.13 1.46 -14.22
N LEU A 112 -0.22 2.78 -14.06
CA LEU A 112 0.90 3.68 -14.19
C LEU A 112 1.44 4.00 -12.79
N LEU A 113 2.71 3.67 -12.58
CA LEU A 113 3.48 4.09 -11.41
C LEU A 113 4.38 5.25 -11.80
N VAL A 114 4.26 6.36 -11.08
CA VAL A 114 5.17 7.50 -11.15
C VAL A 114 5.84 7.65 -9.80
N CYS A 115 7.16 7.83 -9.76
CA CYS A 115 7.92 7.98 -8.53
C CYS A 115 9.11 8.92 -8.73
N VAL A 116 9.70 9.37 -7.64
CA VAL A 116 10.97 10.10 -7.63
C VAL A 116 12.12 9.10 -7.55
N SER A 117 13.25 9.42 -8.18
CA SER A 117 14.48 8.62 -8.12
C SER A 117 15.68 9.55 -8.03
N GLY A 118 16.73 9.13 -7.31
CA GLY A 118 17.99 9.89 -7.23
C GLY A 118 18.81 9.63 -5.99
N ASP A 119 20.01 10.22 -5.99
CA ASP A 119 21.00 10.16 -4.91
C ASP A 119 21.29 11.53 -4.27
N VAL A 120 20.49 12.55 -4.65
CA VAL A 120 20.62 13.92 -4.14
C VAL A 120 19.34 14.30 -3.39
N PRO A 121 19.44 14.81 -2.16
CA PRO A 121 18.29 15.32 -1.42
C PRO A 121 17.55 16.43 -2.16
N TYR A 122 16.24 16.49 -1.99
CA TYR A 122 15.34 17.41 -2.67
C TYR A 122 15.84 18.87 -2.70
N TRP A 123 16.33 19.42 -1.55
CA TRP A 123 16.81 20.81 -1.49
C TRP A 123 18.14 21.05 -2.22
N GLN A 124 18.84 20.00 -2.64
CA GLN A 124 20.06 20.11 -3.45
C GLN A 124 19.78 19.85 -4.93
N SER A 125 18.65 19.26 -5.27
CA SER A 125 18.27 18.94 -6.65
C SER A 125 17.47 20.06 -7.31
N SER A 126 16.97 21.02 -6.54
CA SER A 126 16.24 22.18 -7.08
C SER A 126 17.22 23.28 -7.51
N PRO A 127 17.06 23.87 -8.72
CA PRO A 127 17.86 24.98 -9.19
C PRO A 127 17.60 26.26 -8.38
#